data_72f98274e32b0370cd99a3e8ca0d01a5
#
_entry.id   72f98274e32b0370cd99a3e8ca0d01a5
#
_cell.length_a   1.000
_cell.length_b   1.000
_cell.length_c   1.000
_cell.angle_alpha   90.00
_cell.angle_beta   90.00
_cell.angle_gamma   90.00
#
_symmetry.space_group_name_H-M   'P 1'
#
loop_
_entity.id
_entity.type
_entity.pdbx_description
1 polymer ?
#
loop_
_entity_poly.entity_id
_entity_poly.type
_entity_poly.pdbx_seq_one_letter_code
_entity_poly.pdbx_strand_id
1 'polypeptide(L)'
;PSMMKTIAEGWTRQGDSIVRELACLDRLVAAKLAARLVLEFAKLAQSLGHDAEVRVCFCKITIILTTHSAGNMLTQLDFTFAQRADVAISALIASAGE
;
A
#
# COMPACT_ATOMS: atom_id res chain seq x y z
N PRO A 1 6.36 -4.25 19.90
CA PRO A 1 5.15 -4.30 20.61
C PRO A 1 3.95 -3.97 19.78
N SER A 2 2.84 -3.65 20.40
CA SER A 2 1.57 -3.62 19.72
C SER A 2 1.49 -2.64 18.55
N MET A 3 2.07 -1.48 18.67
CA MET A 3 2.04 -0.51 17.57
C MET A 3 2.85 -0.97 16.37
N MET A 4 4.05 -1.49 16.61
CA MET A 4 4.86 -2.10 15.57
C MET A 4 4.14 -3.27 14.92
N LYS A 5 3.49 -4.08 15.75
CA LYS A 5 2.74 -5.24 15.29
C LYS A 5 1.56 -4.82 14.41
N THR A 6 0.84 -3.76 14.80
CA THR A 6 -0.28 -3.26 14.03
C THR A 6 0.16 -2.68 12.69
N ILE A 7 1.24 -1.91 12.70
CA ILE A 7 1.78 -1.32 11.47
C ILE A 7 2.38 -2.39 10.58
N ALA A 8 3.04 -3.38 11.19
CA ALA A 8 3.72 -4.44 10.46
C ALA A 8 2.79 -5.51 9.91
N GLU A 9 1.54 -5.56 10.36
CA GLU A 9 0.60 -6.56 9.87
C GLU A 9 0.33 -6.35 8.40
N GLY A 10 0.75 -7.31 7.58
CA GLY A 10 0.68 -7.20 6.13
C GLY A 10 1.80 -6.39 5.51
N TRP A 11 2.57 -5.66 6.29
CA TRP A 11 3.69 -4.87 5.80
C TRP A 11 5.00 -5.43 6.32
N THR A 12 6.01 -5.43 5.46
CA THR A 12 7.36 -5.91 5.78
C THR A 12 8.35 -4.79 5.54
N ARG A 13 9.25 -4.56 6.49
CA ARG A 13 10.31 -3.59 6.29
C ARG A 13 11.39 -4.18 5.39
N GLN A 14 11.76 -3.43 4.34
CA GLN A 14 12.84 -3.78 3.44
C GLN A 14 13.75 -2.56 3.31
N GLY A 15 14.86 -2.56 4.05
CA GLY A 15 15.76 -1.41 4.08
C GLY A 15 15.04 -0.18 4.63
N ASP A 16 14.98 0.87 3.83
CA ASP A 16 14.35 2.13 4.19
C ASP A 16 12.93 2.26 3.62
N SER A 17 12.30 1.13 3.35
CA SER A 17 10.93 1.07 2.84
C SER A 17 10.10 0.10 3.65
N ILE A 18 8.77 0.25 3.59
CA ILE A 18 7.85 -0.80 4.01
C ILE A 18 7.08 -1.26 2.78
N VAL A 19 6.81 -2.55 2.72
CA VAL A 19 6.26 -3.21 1.54
C VAL A 19 5.10 -4.09 1.93
N ARG A 20 4.02 -4.02 1.17
CA ARG A 20 2.90 -4.95 1.29
C ARG A 20 2.64 -5.60 -0.05
N GLU A 21 2.45 -6.94 -0.02
CA GLU A 21 2.12 -7.70 -1.22
C GLU A 21 0.71 -8.24 -1.12
N LEU A 22 -0.02 -8.15 -2.23
CA LEU A 22 -1.37 -8.67 -2.35
C LEU A 22 -1.38 -9.72 -3.45
N ALA A 23 -1.79 -10.94 -3.12
CA ALA A 23 -1.94 -12.02 -4.09
C ALA A 23 -3.40 -12.06 -4.55
N CYS A 24 -3.61 -12.10 -5.85
CA CYS A 24 -4.94 -12.16 -6.46
C CYS A 24 -5.13 -13.47 -7.20
N LEU A 25 -6.38 -13.78 -7.56
CA LEU A 25 -6.71 -15.03 -8.24
C LEU A 25 -6.07 -15.12 -9.63
N ASP A 26 -6.09 -14.01 -10.36
CA ASP A 26 -5.50 -13.96 -11.70
C ASP A 26 -5.07 -12.54 -12.04
N ARG A 27 -4.48 -12.38 -13.23
CA ARG A 27 -3.95 -11.09 -13.65
C ARG A 27 -5.02 -10.03 -13.87
N LEU A 28 -6.21 -10.40 -14.28
CA LEU A 28 -7.28 -9.44 -14.51
C LEU A 28 -7.79 -8.89 -13.18
N VAL A 29 -7.96 -9.75 -12.19
CA VAL A 29 -8.35 -9.33 -10.84
C VAL A 29 -7.28 -8.40 -10.26
N ALA A 30 -6.00 -8.76 -10.43
CA ALA A 30 -4.91 -7.92 -9.96
C ALA A 30 -4.91 -6.55 -10.64
N ALA A 31 -5.10 -6.51 -11.95
CA ALA A 31 -5.12 -5.25 -12.70
C ALA A 31 -6.27 -4.35 -12.26
N LYS A 32 -7.46 -4.92 -12.08
CA LYS A 32 -8.63 -4.14 -11.64
C LYS A 32 -8.43 -3.59 -10.23
N LEU A 33 -7.94 -4.41 -9.32
CA LEU A 33 -7.69 -3.97 -7.95
C LEU A 33 -6.60 -2.91 -7.92
N ALA A 34 -5.50 -3.12 -8.65
CA ALA A 34 -4.41 -2.15 -8.71
C ALA A 34 -4.88 -0.80 -9.27
N ALA A 35 -5.73 -0.79 -10.29
CA ALA A 35 -6.26 0.44 -10.85
C ALA A 35 -7.04 1.24 -9.81
N ARG A 36 -7.87 0.56 -9.03
CA ARG A 36 -8.64 1.20 -7.96
C ARG A 36 -7.75 1.68 -6.83
N LEU A 37 -6.73 0.88 -6.47
CA LEU A 37 -5.78 1.27 -5.43
C LEU A 37 -4.98 2.51 -5.85
N VAL A 38 -4.55 2.57 -7.11
CA VAL A 38 -3.82 3.74 -7.62
C VAL A 38 -4.66 4.99 -7.48
N LEU A 39 -5.95 4.91 -7.80
CA LEU A 39 -6.86 6.04 -7.64
C LEU A 39 -6.99 6.47 -6.17
N GLU A 40 -7.20 5.51 -5.26
CA GLU A 40 -7.31 5.82 -3.83
C GLU A 40 -6.00 6.37 -3.27
N PHE A 41 -4.89 5.82 -3.70
CA PHE A 41 -3.56 6.29 -3.25
C PHE A 41 -3.25 7.69 -3.79
N ALA A 42 -3.74 8.04 -4.98
CA ALA A 42 -3.59 9.40 -5.50
C ALA A 42 -4.32 10.42 -4.60
N LYS A 43 -5.48 10.05 -4.10
CA LYS A 43 -6.22 10.89 -3.15
C LYS A 43 -5.45 11.04 -1.84
N LEU A 44 -4.90 9.96 -1.32
CA LEU A 44 -4.08 9.99 -0.12
C LEU A 44 -2.82 10.82 -0.34
N ALA A 45 -2.20 10.69 -1.50
CA ALA A 45 -0.99 11.44 -1.86
C ALA A 45 -1.27 12.95 -1.80
N GLN A 46 -2.41 13.38 -2.33
CA GLN A 46 -2.79 14.79 -2.26
C GLN A 46 -3.00 15.25 -0.82
N SER A 47 -3.65 14.42 -0.02
CA SER A 47 -3.97 14.75 1.37
C SER A 47 -2.73 14.79 2.26
N LEU A 48 -1.82 13.83 2.08
CA LEU A 48 -0.65 13.65 2.96
C LEU A 48 0.63 14.25 2.40
N GLY A 49 0.64 14.67 1.13
CA GLY A 49 1.86 15.12 0.48
C GLY A 49 2.89 13.99 0.34
N HIS A 50 2.43 12.78 0.09
CA HIS A 50 3.26 11.59 0.12
C HIS A 50 2.72 10.54 -0.84
N ASP A 51 3.58 9.94 -1.65
CA ASP A 51 3.20 8.99 -2.69
C ASP A 51 3.61 7.57 -2.33
N ALA A 52 2.88 6.61 -2.88
CA ALA A 52 3.21 5.20 -2.81
C ALA A 52 3.62 4.70 -4.19
N GLU A 53 4.51 3.73 -4.22
CA GLU A 53 4.84 3.02 -5.45
C GLU A 53 3.98 1.75 -5.51
N VAL A 54 3.36 1.50 -6.67
CA VAL A 54 2.53 0.32 -6.88
C VAL A 54 3.08 -0.44 -8.08
N ARG A 55 3.40 -1.71 -7.87
CA ARG A 55 3.87 -2.60 -8.94
C ARG A 55 2.88 -3.73 -9.12
N VAL A 56 2.61 -4.06 -10.37
CA VAL A 56 1.72 -5.17 -10.71
C VAL A 56 2.49 -6.15 -11.57
N CYS A 57 2.51 -7.41 -11.15
CA CYS A 57 3.16 -8.47 -11.90
C CYS A 57 2.28 -9.72 -11.82
N PHE A 58 1.70 -10.12 -12.97
CA PHE A 58 0.74 -11.22 -13.01
C PHE A 58 -0.41 -11.01 -12.04
N CYS A 59 -0.47 -11.86 -11.03
CA CYS A 59 -1.54 -11.81 -10.02
C CYS A 59 -1.05 -11.24 -8.69
N LYS A 60 0.09 -10.54 -8.69
CA LYS A 60 0.64 -9.96 -7.47
C LYS A 60 0.74 -8.44 -7.59
N ILE A 61 0.28 -7.75 -6.55
CA ILE A 61 0.42 -6.30 -6.42
C ILE A 61 1.39 -6.04 -5.27
N THR A 62 2.38 -5.20 -5.52
CA THR A 62 3.36 -4.82 -4.49
C THR A 62 3.26 -3.32 -4.25
N ILE A 63 3.05 -2.94 -3.00
CA ILE A 63 2.93 -1.55 -2.57
C ILE A 63 4.18 -1.21 -1.76
N ILE A 64 4.86 -0.14 -2.14
CA ILE A 64 6.14 0.25 -1.53
C ILE A 64 6.02 1.69 -1.04
N LEU A 65 6.37 1.91 0.22
CA LEU A 65 6.35 3.23 0.86
C LEU A 65 7.73 3.58 1.40
N THR A 66 8.20 4.76 1.04
CA THR A 66 9.39 5.38 1.60
C THR A 66 9.24 6.89 1.44
N THR A 67 9.89 7.68 2.29
CA THR A 67 9.77 9.14 2.21
C THR A 67 10.92 9.72 1.40
N HIS A 68 10.65 10.07 0.14
CA HIS A 68 11.66 10.60 -0.77
C HIS A 68 12.22 11.93 -0.29
N SER A 69 11.38 12.79 0.26
CA SER A 69 11.81 14.10 0.77
C SER A 69 12.77 13.99 1.96
N ALA A 70 12.80 12.83 2.61
CA ALA A 70 13.72 12.56 3.73
C ALA A 70 14.92 11.71 3.28
N GLY A 71 15.29 11.74 2.01
CA GLY A 71 16.39 10.98 1.47
C GLY A 71 16.09 9.49 1.33
N ASN A 72 14.87 9.15 0.99
CA ASN A 72 14.39 7.76 0.88
C ASN A 72 14.51 7.00 2.19
N MET A 73 14.04 7.61 3.27
CA MET A 73 14.01 6.99 4.59
C MET A 73 12.58 6.83 5.08
N LEU A 74 12.37 5.89 5.98
CA LEU A 74 11.07 5.72 6.61
C LEU A 74 10.81 6.86 7.59
N THR A 75 9.60 7.39 7.53
CA THR A 75 9.12 8.44 8.44
C THR A 75 7.70 8.10 8.87
N GLN A 76 7.14 8.91 9.77
CA GLN A 76 5.76 8.76 10.21
C GLN A 76 4.77 8.83 9.04
N LEU A 77 5.12 9.56 7.98
CA LEU A 77 4.27 9.65 6.78
C LEU A 77 4.01 8.28 6.15
N ASP A 78 5.04 7.42 6.13
CA ASP A 78 4.90 6.07 5.56
C ASP A 78 3.92 5.24 6.38
N PHE A 79 4.02 5.30 7.69
CA PHE A 79 3.14 4.54 8.57
C PHE A 79 1.71 5.06 8.55
N THR A 80 1.54 6.37 8.48
CA THR A 80 0.22 6.98 8.35
C THR A 80 -0.42 6.59 7.02
N PHE A 81 0.35 6.64 5.93
CA PHE A 81 -0.13 6.23 4.63
C PHE A 81 -0.52 4.75 4.64
N ALA A 82 0.32 3.90 5.23
CA ALA A 82 0.04 2.46 5.32
C ALA A 82 -1.26 2.17 6.05
N GLN A 83 -1.54 2.85 7.16
CA GLN A 83 -2.78 2.67 7.90
C GLN A 83 -3.99 3.02 7.06
N ARG A 84 -3.94 4.14 6.35
CA ARG A 84 -5.05 4.57 5.48
C ARG A 84 -5.16 3.68 4.25
N ALA A 85 -4.02 3.25 3.70
CA ALA A 85 -4.00 2.32 2.59
C ALA A 85 -4.68 1.00 2.97
N ASP A 86 -4.45 0.51 4.18
CA ASP A 86 -5.06 -0.74 4.64
C ASP A 86 -6.58 -0.64 4.70
N VAL A 87 -7.11 0.50 5.11
CA VAL A 87 -8.56 0.73 5.08
C VAL A 87 -9.10 0.65 3.66
N ALA A 88 -8.42 1.31 2.72
CA ALA A 88 -8.82 1.28 1.31
C ALA A 88 -8.71 -0.14 0.72
N ILE A 89 -7.62 -0.83 1.02
CA ILE A 89 -7.40 -2.21 0.54
C ILE A 89 -8.52 -3.13 1.04
N SER A 90 -8.82 -3.06 2.33
CA SER A 90 -9.88 -3.91 2.91
C SER A 90 -11.23 -3.62 2.30
N ALA A 91 -11.56 -2.35 2.09
CA ALA A 91 -12.83 -1.96 1.49
C ALA A 91 -12.94 -2.45 0.04
N LEU A 92 -11.86 -2.33 -0.74
CA LEU A 92 -11.86 -2.77 -2.14
C LEU A 92 -11.91 -4.28 -2.27
N ILE A 93 -11.23 -5.01 -1.39
CA ILE A 93 -11.28 -6.47 -1.40
C ILE A 93 -12.67 -6.96 -1.02
N ALA A 94 -13.29 -6.37 -0.01
CA ALA A 94 -14.65 -6.73 0.38
C ALA A 94 -15.65 -6.47 -0.76
N SER A 95 -15.50 -5.34 -1.44
CA SER A 95 -16.33 -4.98 -2.59
C SER A 95 -16.12 -5.93 -3.77
N ALA A 96 -14.87 -6.31 -4.03
CA ALA A 96 -14.55 -7.22 -5.13
C ALA A 96 -15.05 -8.64 -4.89
N GLY A 97 -15.23 -9.02 -3.63
CA GLY A 97 -15.75 -10.34 -3.27
C GLY A 97 -17.24 -10.49 -3.50
N GLU A 98 -17.91 -9.39 -3.82
CA GLU A 98 -19.33 -9.42 -4.15
C GLU A 98 -19.52 -9.68 -5.65
#